data_a2348efcbee3ffc8166c3a9a0210016c
#
_entry.id   a2348efcbee3ffc8166c3a9a0210016c
#
_cell.length_a   1.000
_cell.length_b   1.000
_cell.length_c   1.000
_cell.angle_alpha   90.00
_cell.angle_beta   90.00
_cell.angle_gamma   90.00
#
_symmetry.space_group_name_H-M   'P 1'
#
loop_
_entity.id
_entity.type
_entity.pdbx_description
1 polymer ?
#
loop_
_entity_poly.entity_id
_entity_poly.type
_entity_poly.pdbx_seq_one_letter_code
_entity_poly.pdbx_strand_id
1 'polypeptide(L)'
;TIFIWPEGTFLNVNFNKKTKIKNLFEKNFSDNHLIILGANTQNSKDQYFNSLIVIDKNLNFISQYDKKKLVPFGEFLPFENILKSFSFRKITSNFTSFSKGTRNAIINFNFDNKNISILSLICYEIIFPSLIKQNSNFNFIVNISEDAWFGESIGPYQHFSKAIFRSIESETYTIRSVNKGISAFISPRGKILKNLQPDEIGNIELKIPILEKNKKQSKKDLIFL
;
A
#
# COMPACT_ATOMS: atom_id res chain seq x y z
N THR A 1 8.57 13.36 10.10
CA THR A 1 7.35 12.51 10.13
C THR A 1 7.08 11.95 8.76
N ILE A 2 6.67 10.68 8.66
CA ILE A 2 6.19 10.04 7.43
C ILE A 2 4.67 9.92 7.56
N PHE A 3 3.92 10.56 6.66
CA PHE A 3 2.47 10.43 6.56
C PHE A 3 2.12 9.29 5.62
N ILE A 4 1.16 8.45 6.00
CA ILE A 4 0.74 7.31 5.19
C ILE A 4 -0.77 7.42 4.97
N TRP A 5 -1.18 7.63 3.72
CA TRP A 5 -2.57 7.76 3.30
C TRP A 5 -3.03 6.50 2.57
N PRO A 6 -4.34 6.22 2.56
CA PRO A 6 -4.87 4.98 2.00
C PRO A 6 -4.71 4.87 0.47
N GLU A 7 -5.08 3.70 -0.06
CA GLU A 7 -5.25 3.45 -1.48
C GLU A 7 -6.28 4.41 -2.08
N GLY A 8 -6.10 4.80 -3.34
CA GLY A 8 -7.07 5.63 -4.05
C GLY A 8 -7.15 7.08 -3.58
N THR A 9 -6.22 7.57 -2.76
CA THR A 9 -6.20 8.97 -2.30
C THR A 9 -6.18 9.95 -3.46
N PHE A 10 -5.46 9.64 -4.54
CA PHE A 10 -5.49 10.41 -5.78
C PHE A 10 -5.84 9.53 -6.97
N LEU A 11 -7.06 9.64 -7.47
CA LEU A 11 -7.59 8.80 -8.56
C LEU A 11 -7.05 9.17 -9.94
N ASN A 12 -6.63 10.41 -10.17
CA ASN A 12 -6.11 10.88 -11.46
C ASN A 12 -5.07 11.96 -11.23
N VAL A 13 -3.88 11.56 -10.83
CA VAL A 13 -2.83 12.54 -10.60
C VAL A 13 -2.09 12.84 -11.89
N ASN A 14 -2.62 13.78 -12.63
CA ASN A 14 -1.78 14.52 -13.57
C ASN A 14 -1.01 15.57 -12.76
N PHE A 15 0.13 15.16 -12.18
CA PHE A 15 1.01 16.05 -11.41
C PHE A 15 1.54 17.23 -12.25
N ASN A 16 1.27 17.28 -13.54
CA ASN A 16 1.59 18.42 -14.41
C ASN A 16 0.62 19.61 -14.27
N LYS A 17 -0.60 19.42 -13.71
CA LYS A 17 -1.53 20.52 -13.36
C LYS A 17 -1.42 20.91 -11.87
N LYS A 18 -0.21 21.06 -11.38
CA LYS A 18 0.20 21.02 -9.97
C LYS A 18 -0.12 22.24 -9.10
N THR A 19 -0.51 23.40 -9.64
CA THR A 19 -0.37 24.67 -8.91
C THR A 19 -1.16 24.73 -7.61
N LYS A 20 -2.44 24.32 -7.60
CA LYS A 20 -3.27 24.39 -6.37
C LYS A 20 -2.89 23.34 -5.34
N ILE A 21 -2.66 22.11 -5.78
CA ILE A 21 -2.29 21.00 -4.88
C ILE A 21 -0.90 21.25 -4.31
N LYS A 22 0.04 21.69 -5.13
CA LYS A 22 1.40 22.01 -4.69
C LYS A 22 1.41 23.06 -3.59
N ASN A 23 0.72 24.17 -3.76
CA ASN A 23 0.63 25.23 -2.75
C ASN A 23 0.02 24.72 -1.43
N LEU A 24 -0.96 23.80 -1.52
CA LEU A 24 -1.53 23.17 -0.33
C LEU A 24 -0.52 22.32 0.42
N PHE A 25 0.29 21.53 -0.30
CA PHE A 25 1.33 20.69 0.29
C PHE A 25 2.46 21.52 0.90
N GLU A 26 2.97 22.50 0.17
CA GLU A 26 4.03 23.42 0.64
C GLU A 26 3.63 24.18 1.90
N LYS A 27 2.33 24.54 2.03
CA LYS A 27 1.80 25.23 3.20
C LYS A 27 1.67 24.31 4.42
N ASN A 28 1.34 23.03 4.24
CA ASN A 28 0.99 22.11 5.34
C ASN A 28 2.11 21.14 5.70
N PHE A 29 3.09 20.94 4.84
CA PHE A 29 4.21 20.01 5.07
C PHE A 29 5.54 20.76 5.07
N SER A 30 6.52 20.21 5.80
CA SER A 30 7.90 20.74 5.88
C SER A 30 8.88 19.80 5.15
N ASP A 31 10.14 20.23 5.04
CA ASP A 31 11.23 19.42 4.46
C ASP A 31 11.50 18.12 5.24
N ASN A 32 11.08 18.07 6.51
CA ASN A 32 11.19 16.89 7.37
C ASN A 32 9.96 15.98 7.29
N HIS A 33 9.15 16.13 6.24
CA HIS A 33 7.97 15.30 5.99
C HIS A 33 8.10 14.54 4.68
N LEU A 34 7.71 13.27 4.70
CA LEU A 34 7.44 12.47 3.51
C LEU A 34 6.00 12.00 3.54
N ILE A 35 5.42 11.85 2.37
CA ILE A 35 4.06 11.38 2.21
C ILE A 35 4.07 10.10 1.36
N ILE A 36 3.53 9.01 1.92
CA ILE A 36 3.27 7.76 1.23
C ILE A 36 1.77 7.71 0.98
N LEU A 37 1.36 7.49 -0.27
CA LEU A 37 -0.06 7.48 -0.61
C LEU A 37 -0.37 6.58 -1.81
N GLY A 38 -1.64 6.20 -1.92
CA GLY A 38 -2.18 5.50 -3.08
C GLY A 38 -2.58 6.46 -4.19
N ALA A 39 -2.15 6.18 -5.41
CA ALA A 39 -2.47 6.96 -6.59
C ALA A 39 -2.60 6.10 -7.85
N ASN A 40 -3.46 6.52 -8.78
CA ASN A 40 -3.45 5.96 -10.11
C ASN A 40 -2.36 6.67 -10.93
N THR A 41 -1.44 5.92 -11.47
CA THR A 41 -0.35 6.44 -12.31
C THR A 41 -0.47 5.93 -13.74
N GLN A 42 0.14 6.64 -14.66
CA GLN A 42 0.16 6.29 -16.08
C GLN A 42 1.59 6.37 -16.59
N ASN A 43 2.00 5.40 -17.39
CA ASN A 43 3.30 5.44 -18.07
C ASN A 43 3.20 6.05 -19.48
N SER A 44 4.33 6.18 -20.15
CA SER A 44 4.43 6.72 -21.52
C SER A 44 3.76 5.84 -22.59
N LYS A 45 3.33 4.62 -22.24
CA LYS A 45 2.63 3.67 -23.13
C LYS A 45 1.12 3.63 -22.84
N ASP A 46 0.58 4.65 -22.19
CA ASP A 46 -0.83 4.75 -21.77
C ASP A 46 -1.34 3.58 -20.91
N GLN A 47 -0.43 2.90 -20.19
CA GLN A 47 -0.80 1.88 -19.24
C GLN A 47 -1.08 2.52 -17.88
N TYR A 48 -2.20 2.15 -17.26
CA TYR A 48 -2.62 2.63 -15.94
C TYR A 48 -2.22 1.64 -14.86
N PHE A 49 -1.73 2.15 -13.73
CA PHE A 49 -1.32 1.37 -12.59
C PHE A 49 -1.99 1.88 -11.30
N ASN A 50 -2.37 0.94 -10.45
CA ASN A 50 -2.67 1.23 -9.06
C ASN A 50 -1.33 1.25 -8.31
N SER A 51 -0.94 2.41 -7.79
CA SER A 51 0.42 2.64 -7.29
C SER A 51 0.43 3.16 -5.87
N LEU A 52 1.45 2.74 -5.11
CA LEU A 52 1.91 3.40 -3.89
C LEU A 52 3.09 4.28 -4.27
N ILE A 53 3.00 5.56 -3.96
CA ILE A 53 4.05 6.54 -4.24
C ILE A 53 4.57 7.18 -2.96
N VAL A 54 5.85 7.54 -2.96
CA VAL A 54 6.50 8.35 -1.93
C VAL A 54 6.83 9.70 -2.53
N ILE A 55 6.37 10.76 -1.92
CA ILE A 55 6.58 12.15 -2.36
C ILE A 55 7.04 13.04 -1.21
N ASP A 56 7.69 14.15 -1.57
CA ASP A 56 8.00 15.25 -0.65
C ASP A 56 6.90 16.35 -0.66
N LYS A 57 7.10 17.41 0.11
CA LYS A 57 6.21 18.57 0.18
C LYS A 57 6.05 19.30 -1.18
N ASN A 58 7.04 19.21 -2.06
CA ASN A 58 7.04 19.83 -3.39
C ASN A 58 6.38 18.94 -4.46
N LEU A 59 5.82 17.81 -4.05
CA LEU A 59 5.27 16.76 -4.90
C LEU A 59 6.31 16.11 -5.84
N ASN A 60 7.59 16.12 -5.45
CA ASN A 60 8.61 15.37 -6.17
C ASN A 60 8.47 13.89 -5.88
N PHE A 61 8.50 13.07 -6.92
CA PHE A 61 8.49 11.62 -6.80
C PHE A 61 9.85 11.13 -6.28
N ILE A 62 9.80 10.45 -5.14
CA ILE A 62 10.98 9.84 -4.51
C ILE A 62 11.05 8.36 -4.87
N SER A 63 9.92 7.65 -4.74
CA SER A 63 9.84 6.23 -5.04
C SER A 63 8.41 5.83 -5.42
N GLN A 64 8.27 4.69 -6.12
CA GLN A 64 6.97 4.19 -6.58
C GLN A 64 6.98 2.66 -6.62
N TYR A 65 5.87 2.08 -6.20
CA TYR A 65 5.52 0.68 -6.37
C TYR A 65 4.19 0.56 -7.11
N ASP A 66 4.12 -0.28 -8.12
CA ASP A 66 2.90 -0.57 -8.88
C ASP A 66 2.37 -1.96 -8.47
N LYS A 67 1.08 -2.04 -8.18
CA LYS A 67 0.42 -3.26 -7.70
C LYS A 67 0.65 -4.45 -8.63
N LYS A 68 1.15 -5.55 -8.08
CA LYS A 68 1.46 -6.79 -8.84
C LYS A 68 0.31 -7.79 -8.86
N LYS A 69 -0.42 -7.88 -7.74
CA LYS A 69 -1.56 -8.79 -7.58
C LYS A 69 -2.85 -8.02 -7.71
N LEU A 70 -3.34 -7.93 -8.93
CA LEU A 70 -4.58 -7.23 -9.24
C LEU A 70 -5.79 -8.09 -8.87
N VAL A 71 -6.88 -7.44 -8.45
CA VAL A 71 -8.15 -8.09 -8.13
C VAL A 71 -8.88 -8.44 -9.43
N PRO A 72 -9.15 -9.74 -9.69
CA PRO A 72 -9.91 -10.15 -10.85
C PRO A 72 -11.31 -9.51 -10.84
N PHE A 73 -11.80 -9.10 -12.01
CA PHE A 73 -13.09 -8.43 -12.23
C PHE A 73 -13.23 -7.03 -11.56
N GLY A 74 -12.38 -6.69 -10.61
CA GLY A 74 -12.33 -5.36 -10.01
C GLY A 74 -11.34 -4.44 -10.73
N GLU A 75 -10.10 -4.88 -10.84
CA GLU A 75 -8.99 -4.09 -11.39
C GLU A 75 -8.62 -4.49 -12.81
N PHE A 76 -8.91 -5.73 -13.22
CA PHE A 76 -8.73 -6.20 -14.58
C PHE A 76 -9.78 -7.25 -14.94
N LEU A 77 -10.02 -7.42 -16.25
CA LEU A 77 -10.89 -8.48 -16.74
C LEU A 77 -10.04 -9.70 -17.15
N PRO A 78 -10.17 -10.85 -16.44
CA PRO A 78 -9.61 -12.10 -16.95
C PRO A 78 -10.22 -12.43 -18.32
N PHE A 79 -9.41 -12.90 -19.26
CA PHE A 79 -9.90 -13.26 -20.61
C PHE A 79 -10.62 -12.12 -21.34
N GLU A 80 -10.12 -10.89 -21.22
CA GLU A 80 -10.77 -9.66 -21.73
C GLU A 80 -11.22 -9.79 -23.20
N ASN A 81 -10.41 -10.45 -24.05
CA ASN A 81 -10.73 -10.66 -25.47
C ASN A 81 -11.97 -11.54 -25.69
N ILE A 82 -12.20 -12.53 -24.81
CA ILE A 82 -13.35 -13.41 -24.88
C ILE A 82 -14.58 -12.72 -24.28
N LEU A 83 -14.40 -12.04 -23.15
CA LEU A 83 -15.50 -11.38 -22.42
C LEU A 83 -16.03 -10.13 -23.13
N LYS A 84 -15.22 -9.44 -23.93
CA LYS A 84 -15.69 -8.34 -24.80
C LYS A 84 -16.75 -8.82 -25.81
N SER A 85 -16.64 -10.06 -26.27
CA SER A 85 -17.61 -10.68 -27.18
C SER A 85 -18.99 -10.90 -26.54
N PHE A 86 -19.07 -11.06 -25.23
CA PHE A 86 -20.30 -11.34 -24.48
C PHE A 86 -20.90 -10.11 -23.79
N SER A 87 -20.47 -8.89 -24.09
CA SER A 87 -20.97 -7.64 -23.49
C SER A 87 -20.93 -7.59 -21.95
N PHE A 88 -20.06 -8.36 -21.31
CA PHE A 88 -19.87 -8.28 -19.86
C PHE A 88 -19.25 -6.91 -19.49
N ARG A 89 -20.06 -6.06 -18.85
CA ARG A 89 -19.57 -4.81 -18.27
C ARG A 89 -18.72 -5.12 -17.05
N LYS A 90 -17.62 -4.39 -16.86
CA LYS A 90 -16.88 -4.39 -15.59
C LYS A 90 -17.82 -4.07 -14.44
N ILE A 91 -17.64 -4.73 -13.31
CA ILE A 91 -18.34 -4.44 -12.06
C ILE A 91 -18.05 -2.99 -11.61
N THR A 92 -16.90 -2.45 -11.98
CA THR A 92 -16.54 -1.05 -11.80
C THR A 92 -16.72 -0.30 -13.10
N SER A 93 -17.84 0.39 -13.24
CA SER A 93 -18.12 1.23 -14.40
C SER A 93 -17.06 2.35 -14.51
N ASN A 94 -16.54 2.55 -15.71
CA ASN A 94 -15.69 3.67 -16.14
C ASN A 94 -14.17 3.63 -15.88
N PHE A 95 -13.59 2.52 -15.41
CA PHE A 95 -12.13 2.43 -15.31
C PHE A 95 -11.54 1.56 -16.42
N THR A 96 -10.48 2.07 -17.06
CA THR A 96 -9.55 1.27 -17.85
C THR A 96 -8.94 0.19 -16.97
N SER A 97 -8.73 -1.04 -17.47
CA SER A 97 -8.05 -2.09 -16.71
C SER A 97 -6.68 -1.59 -16.24
N PHE A 98 -6.35 -1.85 -14.99
CA PHE A 98 -4.99 -1.62 -14.52
C PHE A 98 -4.05 -2.64 -15.13
N SER A 99 -2.84 -2.18 -15.40
CA SER A 99 -1.72 -3.01 -15.80
C SER A 99 -1.00 -3.56 -14.56
N LYS A 100 -0.50 -4.78 -14.68
CA LYS A 100 0.26 -5.42 -13.61
C LYS A 100 1.61 -4.75 -13.45
N GLY A 101 1.97 -4.38 -12.20
CA GLY A 101 3.26 -3.83 -11.86
C GLY A 101 4.41 -4.83 -12.04
N THR A 102 5.56 -4.33 -12.45
CA THR A 102 6.81 -5.12 -12.61
C THR A 102 7.89 -4.72 -11.61
N ARG A 103 7.78 -3.54 -10.99
CA ARG A 103 8.76 -3.00 -10.03
C ARG A 103 8.87 -3.88 -8.78
N ASN A 104 10.02 -3.81 -8.10
CA ASN A 104 10.19 -4.50 -6.82
C ASN A 104 9.18 -3.96 -5.78
N ALA A 105 8.65 -4.84 -4.94
CA ALA A 105 7.76 -4.46 -3.85
C ALA A 105 8.51 -3.79 -2.68
N ILE A 106 9.83 -3.97 -2.59
CA ILE A 106 10.67 -3.20 -1.68
C ILE A 106 11.03 -1.89 -2.37
N ILE A 107 10.68 -0.78 -1.74
CA ILE A 107 11.12 0.56 -2.12
C ILE A 107 12.02 1.14 -1.05
N ASN A 108 13.04 1.88 -1.49
CA ASN A 108 14.04 2.49 -0.63
C ASN A 108 13.98 4.00 -0.79
N PHE A 109 14.16 4.71 0.32
CA PHE A 109 14.27 6.16 0.33
C PHE A 109 15.04 6.63 1.57
N ASN A 110 15.64 7.80 1.49
CA ASN A 110 16.32 8.41 2.62
C ASN A 110 15.35 9.30 3.39
N PHE A 111 15.36 9.16 4.71
CA PHE A 111 14.60 10.00 5.62
C PHE A 111 15.37 10.18 6.93
N ASP A 112 15.55 11.42 7.38
CA ASP A 112 16.27 11.78 8.61
C ASP A 112 17.66 11.11 8.68
N ASN A 113 18.44 11.25 7.59
CA ASN A 113 19.78 10.65 7.41
C ASN A 113 19.85 9.12 7.54
N LYS A 114 18.70 8.45 7.43
CA LYS A 114 18.60 6.98 7.43
C LYS A 114 18.06 6.47 6.11
N ASN A 115 18.64 5.38 5.62
CA ASN A 115 18.07 4.65 4.49
C ASN A 115 16.94 3.76 5.02
N ILE A 116 15.73 4.01 4.54
CA ILE A 116 14.53 3.27 4.91
C ILE A 116 14.10 2.39 3.75
N SER A 117 13.91 1.11 4.05
CA SER A 117 13.38 0.12 3.12
C SER A 117 12.00 -0.32 3.59
N ILE A 118 10.99 -0.19 2.76
CA ILE A 118 9.64 -0.67 3.08
C ILE A 118 9.19 -1.73 2.09
N LEU A 119 8.51 -2.75 2.60
CA LEU A 119 7.74 -3.65 1.75
C LEU A 119 6.37 -3.02 1.50
N SER A 120 6.14 -2.63 0.26
CA SER A 120 4.90 -1.98 -0.18
C SER A 120 3.89 -3.02 -0.61
N LEU A 121 2.70 -3.00 0.00
CA LEU A 121 1.59 -3.89 -0.34
C LEU A 121 0.31 -3.06 -0.52
N ILE A 122 -0.36 -3.24 -1.64
CA ILE A 122 -1.59 -2.51 -1.94
C ILE A 122 -2.78 -3.47 -1.80
N CYS A 123 -3.69 -3.16 -0.86
CA CYS A 123 -4.97 -3.85 -0.63
C CYS A 123 -4.82 -5.38 -0.55
N TYR A 124 -5.41 -6.07 -1.48
CA TYR A 124 -5.45 -7.52 -1.65
C TYR A 124 -4.07 -8.21 -1.58
N GLU A 125 -2.97 -7.50 -1.84
CA GLU A 125 -1.63 -8.07 -1.79
C GLU A 125 -1.22 -8.56 -0.41
N ILE A 126 -1.81 -8.02 0.65
CA ILE A 126 -1.53 -8.44 2.04
C ILE A 126 -1.90 -9.90 2.31
N ILE A 127 -2.80 -10.49 1.51
CA ILE A 127 -3.21 -11.87 1.70
C ILE A 127 -2.16 -12.90 1.21
N PHE A 128 -1.19 -12.48 0.38
CA PHE A 128 -0.22 -13.36 -0.26
C PHE A 128 1.09 -13.48 0.54
N PRO A 129 1.33 -14.59 1.27
CA PRO A 129 2.60 -14.81 1.98
C PRO A 129 3.82 -14.79 1.06
N SER A 130 3.63 -15.21 -0.20
CA SER A 130 4.71 -15.27 -1.19
C SER A 130 5.37 -13.91 -1.45
N LEU A 131 4.63 -12.79 -1.34
CA LEU A 131 5.19 -11.46 -1.50
C LEU A 131 6.17 -11.09 -0.37
N ILE A 132 5.98 -11.66 0.83
CA ILE A 132 6.92 -11.49 1.94
C ILE A 132 8.11 -12.42 1.78
N LYS A 133 7.89 -13.70 1.47
CA LYS A 133 8.96 -14.71 1.31
C LYS A 133 9.93 -14.35 0.18
N GLN A 134 9.44 -13.73 -0.90
CA GLN A 134 10.24 -13.28 -2.04
C GLN A 134 11.05 -12.00 -1.76
N ASN A 135 10.73 -11.30 -0.69
CA ASN A 135 11.32 -10.01 -0.34
C ASN A 135 11.95 -10.13 1.05
N SER A 136 13.24 -10.00 1.12
CA SER A 136 14.03 -9.93 2.35
C SER A 136 14.65 -8.54 2.49
N ASN A 137 15.00 -8.13 3.72
CA ASN A 137 15.67 -6.87 4.01
C ASN A 137 14.82 -5.61 3.80
N PHE A 138 13.69 -5.52 4.50
CA PHE A 138 12.91 -4.30 4.68
C PHE A 138 12.74 -4.01 6.18
N ASN A 139 12.58 -2.74 6.54
CA ASN A 139 12.44 -2.30 7.93
C ASN A 139 11.01 -2.54 8.45
N PHE A 140 9.99 -2.29 7.61
CA PHE A 140 8.59 -2.50 7.96
C PHE A 140 7.73 -2.67 6.70
N ILE A 141 6.52 -3.19 6.90
CA ILE A 141 5.50 -3.32 5.87
C ILE A 141 4.64 -2.06 5.88
N VAL A 142 4.39 -1.49 4.71
CA VAL A 142 3.33 -0.50 4.50
C VAL A 142 2.24 -1.13 3.66
N ASN A 143 1.04 -1.23 4.23
CA ASN A 143 -0.14 -1.68 3.52
C ASN A 143 -1.15 -0.55 3.42
N ILE A 144 -1.40 -0.08 2.21
CA ILE A 144 -2.47 0.87 1.91
C ILE A 144 -3.64 0.11 1.29
N SER A 145 -4.88 0.48 1.64
CA SER A 145 -6.06 -0.28 1.18
C SER A 145 -7.30 0.59 1.07
N GLU A 146 -8.21 0.16 0.18
CA GLU A 146 -9.59 0.62 0.08
C GLU A 146 -10.50 -0.57 0.43
N ASP A 147 -10.98 -0.62 1.67
CA ASP A 147 -11.79 -1.74 2.16
C ASP A 147 -13.31 -1.52 1.96
N ALA A 148 -13.75 -0.38 1.41
CA ALA A 148 -15.15 -0.11 1.08
C ALA A 148 -15.77 -1.16 0.14
N TRP A 149 -14.94 -1.85 -0.64
CA TRP A 149 -15.38 -2.97 -1.49
C TRP A 149 -16.06 -4.11 -0.73
N PHE A 150 -15.73 -4.30 0.55
CA PHE A 150 -16.30 -5.35 1.38
C PHE A 150 -17.69 -4.99 1.92
N GLY A 151 -18.11 -3.71 1.84
CA GLY A 151 -19.34 -3.22 2.44
C GLY A 151 -19.44 -3.52 3.94
N GLU A 152 -20.65 -3.59 4.44
CA GLU A 152 -20.93 -3.96 5.85
C GLU A 152 -20.88 -5.48 6.04
N SER A 153 -19.67 -6.04 5.98
CA SER A 153 -19.44 -7.47 6.11
C SER A 153 -18.28 -7.79 7.06
N ILE A 154 -18.02 -9.07 7.26
CA ILE A 154 -16.83 -9.54 8.00
C ILE A 154 -15.51 -9.31 7.21
N GLY A 155 -15.60 -8.95 5.93
CA GLY A 155 -14.46 -8.78 5.02
C GLY A 155 -13.34 -7.90 5.55
N PRO A 156 -13.60 -6.66 6.02
CA PRO A 156 -12.55 -5.79 6.56
C PRO A 156 -11.78 -6.42 7.73
N TYR A 157 -12.47 -7.17 8.60
CA TYR A 157 -11.84 -7.86 9.75
C TYR A 157 -10.99 -9.04 9.31
N GLN A 158 -11.46 -9.82 8.33
CA GLN A 158 -10.69 -10.92 7.74
C GLN A 158 -9.45 -10.39 7.00
N HIS A 159 -9.60 -9.28 6.27
CA HIS A 159 -8.52 -8.62 5.58
C HIS A 159 -7.49 -8.07 6.56
N PHE A 160 -7.95 -7.43 7.64
CA PHE A 160 -7.09 -6.94 8.72
C PHE A 160 -6.33 -8.08 9.42
N SER A 161 -6.95 -9.23 9.67
CA SER A 161 -6.29 -10.37 10.28
C SER A 161 -5.07 -10.85 9.47
N LYS A 162 -5.12 -10.73 8.13
CA LYS A 162 -3.97 -11.05 7.28
C LYS A 162 -2.80 -10.10 7.52
N ALA A 163 -3.06 -8.82 7.78
CA ALA A 163 -1.99 -7.87 8.12
C ALA A 163 -1.29 -8.25 9.44
N ILE A 164 -2.06 -8.74 10.42
CA ILE A 164 -1.51 -9.26 11.69
C ILE A 164 -0.59 -10.45 11.41
N PHE A 165 -1.04 -11.43 10.61
CA PHE A 165 -0.22 -12.58 10.24
C PHE A 165 1.05 -12.15 9.50
N ARG A 166 0.98 -11.16 8.60
CA ARG A 166 2.17 -10.65 7.88
C ARG A 166 3.20 -10.05 8.82
N SER A 167 2.76 -9.31 9.85
CA SER A 167 3.66 -8.77 10.89
C SER A 167 4.40 -9.90 11.63
N ILE A 168 3.67 -10.95 12.03
CA ILE A 168 4.23 -12.08 12.77
C ILE A 168 5.22 -12.87 11.88
N GLU A 169 4.82 -13.23 10.67
CA GLU A 169 5.65 -13.99 9.72
C GLU A 169 6.93 -13.28 9.35
N SER A 170 6.88 -11.96 9.20
CA SER A 170 8.04 -11.15 8.82
C SER A 170 8.86 -10.68 10.03
N GLU A 171 8.36 -10.88 11.26
CA GLU A 171 8.94 -10.33 12.49
C GLU A 171 9.18 -8.81 12.39
N THR A 172 8.24 -8.09 11.74
CA THR A 172 8.40 -6.67 11.39
C THR A 172 7.12 -5.91 11.69
N TYR A 173 7.23 -4.61 11.96
CA TYR A 173 6.06 -3.74 12.10
C TYR A 173 5.30 -3.69 10.78
N THR A 174 3.97 -3.74 10.86
CA THR A 174 3.08 -3.40 9.74
C THR A 174 2.34 -2.12 10.06
N ILE A 175 2.42 -1.16 9.13
CA ILE A 175 1.67 0.08 9.16
C ILE A 175 0.59 -0.03 8.09
N ARG A 176 -0.65 -0.01 8.53
CA ARG A 176 -1.79 -0.15 7.65
C ARG A 176 -2.61 1.14 7.64
N SER A 177 -2.81 1.74 6.45
CA SER A 177 -3.65 2.91 6.21
C SER A 177 -4.78 2.53 5.26
N VAL A 178 -6.03 2.65 5.71
CA VAL A 178 -7.19 2.06 5.04
C VAL A 178 -8.36 3.02 5.03
N ASN A 179 -9.01 3.15 3.88
CA ASN A 179 -10.31 3.79 3.76
C ASN A 179 -11.42 2.74 3.99
N LYS A 180 -12.42 3.07 4.83
CA LYS A 180 -13.54 2.19 5.20
C LYS A 180 -13.13 0.81 5.74
N GLY A 181 -11.98 0.76 6.43
CA GLY A 181 -11.45 -0.44 7.06
C GLY A 181 -10.62 -0.11 8.29
N ILE A 182 -9.92 -1.10 8.85
CA ILE A 182 -9.12 -0.94 10.06
C ILE A 182 -7.74 -0.42 9.72
N SER A 183 -7.46 0.85 10.04
CA SER A 183 -6.11 1.42 10.01
C SER A 183 -5.39 1.09 11.32
N ALA A 184 -4.12 0.67 11.26
CA ALA A 184 -3.42 0.23 12.46
C ALA A 184 -1.89 0.26 12.35
N PHE A 185 -1.25 0.37 13.52
CA PHE A 185 0.13 -0.01 13.76
C PHE A 185 0.16 -1.38 14.43
N ILE A 186 0.81 -2.35 13.81
CA ILE A 186 0.92 -3.74 14.28
C ILE A 186 2.37 -4.06 14.58
N SER A 187 2.64 -4.57 15.78
CA SER A 187 4.00 -4.96 16.20
C SER A 187 4.47 -6.25 15.52
N PRO A 188 5.78 -6.55 15.55
CA PRO A 188 6.33 -7.82 15.04
C PRO A 188 5.74 -9.08 15.67
N ARG A 189 5.07 -8.97 16.81
CA ARG A 189 4.39 -10.06 17.51
C ARG A 189 2.88 -10.09 17.28
N GLY A 190 2.39 -9.31 16.32
CA GLY A 190 0.96 -9.23 16.00
C GLY A 190 0.11 -8.40 16.97
N LYS A 191 0.72 -7.72 17.96
CA LYS A 191 -0.02 -6.85 18.87
C LYS A 191 -0.42 -5.56 18.16
N ILE A 192 -1.70 -5.20 18.23
CA ILE A 192 -2.21 -3.92 17.76
C ILE A 192 -1.76 -2.84 18.76
N LEU A 193 -0.96 -1.89 18.29
CA LEU A 193 -0.42 -0.81 19.15
C LEU A 193 -1.34 0.40 19.17
N LYS A 194 -1.86 0.77 18.00
CA LYS A 194 -2.89 1.79 17.79
C LYS A 194 -3.73 1.41 16.59
N ASN A 195 -4.99 1.77 16.58
CA ASN A 195 -5.88 1.57 15.43
C ASN A 195 -6.99 2.61 15.35
N LEU A 196 -7.62 2.69 14.16
CA LEU A 196 -8.94 3.28 13.91
C LEU A 196 -9.85 2.16 13.41
N GLN A 197 -11.10 2.15 13.86
CA GLN A 197 -12.12 1.22 13.39
C GLN A 197 -12.65 1.62 12.00
N PRO A 198 -13.41 0.77 11.28
CA PRO A 198 -13.86 1.06 9.91
C PRO A 198 -14.61 2.37 9.73
N ASP A 199 -15.38 2.80 10.73
CA ASP A 199 -16.21 4.01 10.66
C ASP A 199 -15.60 5.21 11.40
N GLU A 200 -14.40 5.06 11.94
CA GLU A 200 -13.68 6.13 12.61
C GLU A 200 -12.92 6.98 11.60
N ILE A 201 -13.10 8.30 11.70
CA ILE A 201 -12.34 9.29 10.93
C ILE A 201 -11.29 9.92 11.83
N GLY A 202 -10.03 9.85 11.43
CA GLY A 202 -8.97 10.44 12.22
C GLY A 202 -7.57 10.07 11.71
N ASN A 203 -6.59 10.36 12.55
CA ASN A 203 -5.21 9.97 12.34
C ASN A 203 -4.65 9.30 13.61
N ILE A 204 -3.73 8.39 13.43
CA ILE A 204 -2.97 7.77 14.51
C ILE A 204 -1.49 8.00 14.28
N GLU A 205 -0.77 8.29 15.34
CA GLU A 205 0.67 8.53 15.29
C GLU A 205 1.40 7.56 16.23
N LEU A 206 2.52 7.02 15.78
CA LEU A 206 3.39 6.17 16.58
C LEU A 206 4.85 6.35 16.17
N LYS A 207 5.75 6.44 17.14
CA LYS A 207 7.20 6.31 16.90
C LYS A 207 7.56 4.85 16.81
N ILE A 208 8.07 4.42 15.64
CA ILE A 208 8.46 3.03 15.38
C ILE A 208 10.00 2.97 15.30
N PRO A 209 10.64 2.04 16.03
CA PRO A 209 12.06 1.80 15.86
C PRO A 209 12.34 1.18 14.48
N ILE A 210 13.38 1.66 13.82
CA ILE A 210 13.88 1.01 12.59
C ILE A 210 14.66 -0.22 13.06
N LEU A 211 14.10 -1.39 12.82
CA LEU A 211 14.74 -2.66 13.14
C LEU A 211 15.73 -3.01 12.04
N GLU A 212 17.01 -3.08 12.38
CA GLU A 212 18.01 -3.68 11.51
C GLU A 212 17.87 -5.20 11.58
N LYS A 213 17.47 -5.82 10.47
CA LYS A 213 17.44 -7.28 10.39
C LYS A 213 18.87 -7.80 10.28
N ASN A 214 19.39 -8.38 11.35
CA ASN A 214 20.56 -9.26 11.26
C ASN A 214 20.24 -10.42 10.30
N LYS A 215 21.13 -10.69 9.34
CA LYS A 215 21.01 -11.72 8.27
C LYS A 215 20.90 -13.17 8.77
N LYS A 216 20.60 -13.43 10.02
CA LYS A 216 20.30 -14.79 10.49
C LYS A 216 18.87 -15.13 10.07
N GLN A 217 18.76 -15.78 8.93
CA GLN A 217 17.57 -16.50 8.48
C GLN A 217 17.05 -17.34 9.64
N SER A 218 15.90 -16.96 10.18
CA SER A 218 15.23 -17.72 11.23
C SER A 218 14.88 -19.12 10.65
N LYS A 219 15.35 -20.17 11.30
CA LYS A 219 14.98 -21.58 10.98
C LYS A 219 13.50 -21.88 11.29
N LYS A 220 12.64 -20.88 11.40
CA LYS A 220 11.22 -21.04 11.77
C LYS A 220 10.30 -21.45 10.62
N ASP A 221 10.83 -21.58 9.39
CA ASP A 221 10.03 -22.07 8.24
C ASP A 221 9.60 -23.56 8.35
N LEU A 222 10.01 -24.25 9.43
CA LEU A 222 9.74 -25.70 9.61
C LEU A 222 8.54 -26.03 10.53
N ILE A 223 7.85 -25.04 11.09
CA ILE A 223 6.81 -25.28 12.11
C ILE A 223 5.38 -25.13 11.57
N PHE A 224 5.19 -24.71 10.33
CA PHE A 224 3.87 -24.53 9.71
C PHE A 224 3.74 -25.28 8.38
N LEU A 225 4.09 -26.56 8.39
CA LEU A 225 3.64 -27.54 7.40
C LEU A 225 2.62 -28.47 8.05
#